data_7e452326c6d10c200190e38028a2296f
#
_entry.id   7e452326c6d10c200190e38028a2296f
#
_cell.length_a   1.000
_cell.length_b   1.000
_cell.length_c   1.000
_cell.angle_alpha   90.00
_cell.angle_beta   90.00
_cell.angle_gamma   90.00
#
_symmetry.space_group_name_H-M   'P 1'
#
loop_
_entity.id
_entity.type
_entity.pdbx_description
1 polymer ?
#
loop_
_entity_poly.entity_id
_entity_poly.type
_entity_poly.pdbx_seq_one_letter_code
_entity_poly.pdbx_strand_id
1 'polypeptide(L)'
;VYAIDNMVTGLLFKAKKDDFDFNIDVNKDGKPEVYECYRNAFEEIYKGVSCSVYEVDEAGFLSGMTGWDAEYVNENQVEVLSETIVDDIHARLCEEEKKGNLIIHRFEDTPRYKTIISNHVVDRLIRFGILDRLNIEERLIKHYSKIIEVLKDLVSGKYL
;
A
#
# COMPACT_ATOMS: atom_id res chain seq x y z
N VAL A 1 17.54 -7.53 5.83
CA VAL A 1 16.68 -7.81 4.66
C VAL A 1 15.24 -7.83 5.14
N TYR A 2 14.34 -7.25 4.35
CA TYR A 2 12.90 -7.32 4.55
C TYR A 2 12.31 -8.26 3.51
N ALA A 3 11.37 -9.10 3.89
CA ALA A 3 10.70 -10.06 3.02
C ALA A 3 9.20 -10.18 3.38
N ILE A 4 8.46 -10.79 2.48
CA ILE A 4 7.04 -11.09 2.63
C ILE A 4 6.82 -12.51 2.12
N ASP A 5 5.99 -13.27 2.78
CA ASP A 5 5.67 -14.66 2.44
C ASP A 5 4.69 -14.81 1.26
N ASN A 6 4.16 -13.69 0.77
CA ASN A 6 3.16 -13.64 -0.30
C ASN A 6 3.67 -12.79 -1.48
N MET A 7 3.87 -13.43 -2.64
CA MET A 7 4.34 -12.74 -3.84
C MET A 7 3.44 -11.57 -4.27
N VAL A 8 2.11 -11.72 -4.16
CA VAL A 8 1.17 -10.66 -4.55
C VAL A 8 1.35 -9.44 -3.65
N THR A 9 1.48 -9.65 -2.34
CA THR A 9 1.77 -8.59 -1.38
C THR A 9 3.13 -7.95 -1.69
N GLY A 10 4.14 -8.73 -2.01
CA GLY A 10 5.46 -8.23 -2.41
C GLY A 10 5.41 -7.32 -3.63
N LEU A 11 4.64 -7.66 -4.66
CA LEU A 11 4.44 -6.83 -5.84
C LEU A 11 3.80 -5.47 -5.53
N LEU A 12 2.91 -5.41 -4.53
CA LEU A 12 2.26 -4.17 -4.13
C LEU A 12 3.24 -3.12 -3.60
N PHE A 13 4.40 -3.53 -3.07
CA PHE A 13 5.44 -2.59 -2.61
C PHE A 13 6.22 -1.95 -3.74
N LYS A 14 6.21 -2.52 -4.94
CA LYS A 14 6.91 -1.96 -6.10
C LYS A 14 6.03 -0.95 -6.84
N ALA A 15 5.60 0.08 -6.16
CA ALA A 15 4.74 1.12 -6.71
C ALA A 15 5.51 2.41 -6.97
N LYS A 16 5.07 3.19 -7.96
CA LYS A 16 5.45 4.60 -8.13
C LYS A 16 4.58 5.43 -7.19
N LYS A 17 4.80 5.37 -5.90
CA LYS A 17 3.86 5.96 -4.95
C LYS A 17 4.53 6.93 -3.99
N ASP A 18 3.72 7.86 -3.55
CA ASP A 18 3.86 8.52 -2.27
C ASP A 18 3.10 7.74 -1.19
N ASP A 19 3.36 8.04 0.09
CA ASP A 19 2.82 7.28 1.24
C ASP A 19 1.29 7.30 1.36
N PHE A 20 0.60 8.13 0.59
CA PHE A 20 -0.86 8.33 0.68
C PHE A 20 -1.63 7.95 -0.59
N ASP A 21 -1.00 7.34 -1.57
CA ASP A 21 -1.67 6.98 -2.81
C ASP A 21 -2.67 5.83 -2.63
N PHE A 22 -2.31 4.85 -1.82
CA PHE A 22 -3.19 3.76 -1.40
C PHE A 22 -2.69 3.09 -0.12
N ASN A 23 -3.58 2.33 0.51
CA ASN A 23 -3.26 1.50 1.65
C ASN A 23 -3.22 0.04 1.25
N ILE A 24 -2.25 -0.69 1.80
CA ILE A 24 -2.13 -2.15 1.69
C ILE A 24 -2.48 -2.73 3.05
N ASP A 25 -3.31 -3.74 3.07
CA ASP A 25 -3.63 -4.54 4.24
C ASP A 25 -3.62 -6.02 3.87
N VAL A 26 -3.59 -6.87 4.86
CA VAL A 26 -3.76 -8.31 4.71
C VAL A 26 -4.92 -8.71 5.60
N ASN A 27 -5.98 -9.26 4.99
CA ASN A 27 -7.15 -9.64 5.75
C ASN A 27 -6.89 -10.91 6.59
N LYS A 28 -7.86 -11.26 7.42
CA LYS A 28 -7.78 -12.42 8.32
C LYS A 28 -7.59 -13.77 7.61
N ASP A 29 -7.87 -13.84 6.31
CA ASP A 29 -7.67 -15.03 5.49
C ASP A 29 -6.30 -15.04 4.79
N GLY A 30 -5.40 -14.08 5.14
CA GLY A 30 -4.07 -13.94 4.55
C GLY A 30 -4.07 -13.32 3.16
N LYS A 31 -5.20 -12.79 2.68
CA LYS A 31 -5.32 -12.22 1.36
C LYS A 31 -4.99 -10.73 1.39
N PRO A 32 -4.11 -10.24 0.49
CA PRO A 32 -3.82 -8.82 0.38
C PRO A 32 -5.03 -8.04 -0.12
N GLU A 33 -5.22 -6.87 0.45
CA GLU A 33 -6.24 -5.90 0.11
C GLU A 33 -5.60 -4.54 -0.15
N VAL A 34 -6.06 -3.86 -1.19
CA VAL A 34 -5.63 -2.51 -1.56
C VAL A 34 -6.82 -1.57 -1.56
N TYR A 35 -6.66 -0.41 -0.96
CA TYR A 35 -7.67 0.66 -0.92
C TYR A 35 -7.14 1.87 -1.65
N GLU A 36 -7.78 2.26 -2.75
CA GLU A 36 -7.43 3.46 -3.49
C GLU A 36 -7.75 4.73 -2.68
N CYS A 37 -6.77 5.62 -2.53
CA CYS A 37 -6.94 6.91 -1.85
C CYS A 37 -7.51 8.00 -2.77
N TYR A 38 -7.46 7.79 -4.09
CA TYR A 38 -8.08 8.63 -5.11
C TYR A 38 -8.44 7.78 -6.34
N ARG A 39 -9.26 8.33 -7.23
CA ARG A 39 -9.75 7.64 -8.44
C ARG A 39 -8.61 7.19 -9.35
N ASN A 40 -8.60 5.91 -9.74
CA ASN A 40 -7.59 5.28 -10.58
C ASN A 40 -6.17 5.25 -9.98
N ALA A 41 -6.02 5.39 -8.67
CA ALA A 41 -4.71 5.34 -8.00
C ALA A 41 -3.96 4.05 -8.35
N PHE A 42 -4.65 2.93 -8.36
CA PHE A 42 -4.04 1.63 -8.66
C PHE A 42 -3.43 1.58 -10.07
N GLU A 43 -4.15 2.03 -11.08
CA GLU A 43 -3.63 2.08 -12.44
C GLU A 43 -2.44 3.03 -12.56
N GLU A 44 -2.55 4.24 -12.00
CA GLU A 44 -1.50 5.25 -12.11
C GLU A 44 -0.19 4.82 -11.44
N ILE A 45 -0.29 4.10 -10.33
CA ILE A 45 0.85 3.69 -9.52
C ILE A 45 1.59 2.51 -10.15
N TYR A 46 0.88 1.54 -10.73
CA TYR A 46 1.47 0.30 -11.23
C TYR A 46 1.69 0.27 -12.74
N LYS A 47 0.99 1.07 -13.53
CA LYS A 47 1.11 1.06 -14.99
C LYS A 47 2.53 1.41 -15.45
N GLY A 48 3.10 0.53 -16.29
CA GLY A 48 4.45 0.66 -16.81
C GLY A 48 5.53 0.48 -15.74
N VAL A 49 5.25 -0.27 -14.69
CA VAL A 49 6.22 -0.69 -13.67
C VAL A 49 6.57 -2.14 -13.88
N SER A 50 7.87 -2.43 -13.84
CA SER A 50 8.44 -3.78 -13.83
C SER A 50 9.31 -3.98 -12.60
N CYS A 51 9.54 -5.23 -12.21
CA CYS A 51 10.47 -5.56 -11.12
C CYS A 51 11.02 -6.98 -11.26
N SER A 52 12.10 -7.23 -10.49
CA SER A 52 12.51 -8.57 -10.11
C SER A 52 11.97 -8.90 -8.72
N VAL A 53 11.42 -10.10 -8.58
CA VAL A 53 11.05 -10.71 -7.31
C VAL A 53 12.05 -11.79 -7.00
N TYR A 54 12.69 -11.69 -5.86
CA TYR A 54 13.67 -12.67 -5.38
C TYR A 54 13.02 -13.57 -4.34
N GLU A 55 13.13 -14.87 -4.57
CA GLU A 55 12.85 -15.87 -3.55
C GLU A 55 14.13 -16.10 -2.74
N VAL A 56 14.01 -16.10 -1.43
CA VAL A 56 15.13 -16.24 -0.51
C VAL A 56 14.86 -17.36 0.49
N ASP A 57 15.93 -17.92 1.06
CA ASP A 57 15.81 -18.90 2.15
C ASP A 57 15.12 -18.25 3.35
N GLU A 58 14.11 -18.93 3.92
CA GLU A 58 13.32 -18.45 5.04
C GLU A 58 14.07 -18.47 6.39
N ALA A 59 15.19 -19.15 6.45
CA ALA A 59 15.94 -19.34 7.68
C ALA A 59 16.40 -18.01 8.29
N GLY A 60 16.06 -17.80 9.56
CA GLY A 60 16.46 -16.61 10.32
C GLY A 60 15.59 -15.37 10.09
N PHE A 61 14.49 -15.48 9.32
CA PHE A 61 13.50 -14.43 9.27
C PHE A 61 12.57 -14.44 10.48
N LEU A 62 12.27 -13.26 11.01
CA LEU A 62 11.40 -13.04 12.17
C LEU A 62 10.23 -12.13 11.76
N SER A 63 9.01 -12.50 12.15
CA SER A 63 7.81 -11.66 11.98
C SER A 63 7.62 -10.72 13.18
N GLY A 64 6.75 -9.72 13.02
CA GLY A 64 6.35 -8.81 14.10
C GLY A 64 7.38 -7.75 14.50
N MET A 65 8.51 -7.65 13.79
CA MET A 65 9.58 -6.70 14.10
C MET A 65 9.29 -5.26 13.64
N THR A 66 8.41 -5.09 12.66
CA THR A 66 8.10 -3.80 12.02
C THR A 66 6.75 -3.23 12.44
N GLY A 67 5.97 -3.99 13.21
CA GLY A 67 4.59 -3.65 13.55
C GLY A 67 3.57 -4.01 12.48
N TRP A 68 4.00 -4.71 11.42
CA TRP A 68 3.15 -5.32 10.42
C TRP A 68 3.44 -6.82 10.31
N ASP A 69 2.46 -7.64 10.66
CA ASP A 69 2.64 -9.09 10.81
C ASP A 69 2.98 -9.82 9.49
N ALA A 70 2.64 -9.22 8.35
CA ALA A 70 2.96 -9.78 7.03
C ALA A 70 4.41 -9.51 6.60
N GLU A 71 5.17 -8.72 7.36
CA GLU A 71 6.55 -8.39 7.05
C GLU A 71 7.52 -9.18 7.94
N TYR A 72 8.52 -9.75 7.31
CA TYR A 72 9.58 -10.54 7.94
C TYR A 72 10.91 -9.82 7.82
N VAL A 73 11.72 -9.88 8.85
CA VAL A 73 13.05 -9.24 8.91
C VAL A 73 14.12 -10.27 9.20
N ASN A 74 15.21 -10.20 8.44
CA ASN A 74 16.44 -10.91 8.73
C ASN A 74 17.59 -9.90 8.79
N GLU A 75 18.32 -9.87 9.90
CA GLU A 75 19.46 -8.96 10.12
C GLU A 75 20.73 -9.41 9.36
N ASN A 76 20.77 -10.64 8.93
CA ASN A 76 21.90 -11.22 8.23
C ASN A 76 21.76 -11.14 6.70
N GLN A 77 22.81 -11.50 6.03
CA GLN A 77 22.80 -11.80 4.59
C GLN A 77 21.95 -13.04 4.34
N VAL A 78 21.12 -13.01 3.30
CA VAL A 78 20.26 -14.13 2.89
C VAL A 78 20.70 -14.64 1.52
N GLU A 79 20.52 -15.94 1.30
CA GLU A 79 20.75 -16.56 0.02
C GLU A 79 19.55 -16.32 -0.90
N VAL A 80 19.83 -15.91 -2.13
CA VAL A 80 18.82 -15.81 -3.20
C VAL A 80 18.70 -17.17 -3.88
N LEU A 81 17.52 -17.76 -3.80
CA LEU A 81 17.22 -19.07 -4.38
C LEU A 81 16.79 -18.97 -5.84
N SER A 82 15.97 -17.95 -6.13
CA SER A 82 15.48 -17.72 -7.49
C SER A 82 15.17 -16.26 -7.76
N GLU A 83 15.06 -15.89 -9.04
CA GLU A 83 14.60 -14.59 -9.51
C GLU A 83 13.45 -14.78 -10.49
N THR A 84 12.36 -14.05 -10.30
CA THR A 84 11.25 -13.95 -11.25
C THR A 84 11.13 -12.51 -11.74
N ILE A 85 11.25 -12.30 -13.05
CA ILE A 85 11.05 -11.00 -13.67
C ILE A 85 9.56 -10.81 -13.94
N VAL A 86 9.01 -9.68 -13.51
CA VAL A 86 7.63 -9.26 -13.77
C VAL A 86 7.69 -7.98 -14.61
N ASP A 87 7.44 -8.13 -15.91
CA ASP A 87 7.56 -7.04 -16.89
C ASP A 87 6.45 -6.00 -16.78
N ASP A 88 5.27 -6.41 -16.33
CA ASP A 88 4.09 -5.54 -16.13
C ASP A 88 3.40 -5.92 -14.82
N ILE A 89 3.69 -5.15 -13.78
CA ILE A 89 3.11 -5.36 -12.45
C ILE A 89 1.61 -5.10 -12.47
N HIS A 90 1.14 -4.07 -13.19
CA HIS A 90 -0.29 -3.76 -13.27
C HIS A 90 -1.09 -4.93 -13.86
N ALA A 91 -0.62 -5.46 -15.01
CA ALA A 91 -1.27 -6.62 -15.64
C ALA A 91 -1.26 -7.83 -14.70
N ARG A 92 -0.13 -8.12 -14.05
CA ARG A 92 -0.01 -9.23 -13.10
C ARG A 92 -0.95 -9.10 -11.91
N LEU A 93 -1.03 -7.93 -11.29
CA LEU A 93 -1.94 -7.69 -10.16
C LEU A 93 -3.41 -7.78 -10.58
N CYS A 94 -3.78 -7.31 -11.79
CA CYS A 94 -5.12 -7.49 -12.33
C CYS A 94 -5.47 -8.97 -12.57
N GLU A 95 -4.50 -9.80 -12.94
CA GLU A 95 -4.72 -11.25 -13.03
C GLU A 95 -4.95 -11.87 -11.65
N GLU A 96 -4.18 -11.47 -10.64
CA GLU A 96 -4.35 -11.96 -9.27
C GLU A 96 -5.69 -11.51 -8.66
N GLU A 97 -6.16 -10.30 -8.98
CA GLU A 97 -7.52 -9.85 -8.63
C GLU A 97 -8.58 -10.77 -9.24
N LYS A 98 -8.48 -11.08 -10.55
CA LYS A 98 -9.42 -11.98 -11.25
C LYS A 98 -9.41 -13.41 -10.68
N LYS A 99 -8.26 -13.90 -10.22
CA LYS A 99 -8.13 -15.20 -9.54
C LYS A 99 -8.66 -15.17 -8.10
N GLY A 100 -8.96 -13.99 -7.56
CA GLY A 100 -9.37 -13.81 -6.18
C GLY A 100 -8.24 -13.85 -5.16
N ASN A 101 -6.99 -13.72 -5.58
CA ASN A 101 -5.80 -13.67 -4.72
C ASN A 101 -5.47 -12.26 -4.21
N LEU A 102 -6.12 -11.24 -4.76
CA LEU A 102 -6.00 -9.84 -4.40
C LEU A 102 -7.40 -9.22 -4.37
N ILE A 103 -7.65 -8.34 -3.41
CA ILE A 103 -8.86 -7.53 -3.38
C ILE A 103 -8.46 -6.07 -3.60
N ILE A 104 -9.04 -5.42 -4.60
CA ILE A 104 -8.81 -4.02 -4.88
C ILE A 104 -10.10 -3.25 -4.62
N HIS A 105 -10.10 -2.46 -3.56
CA HIS A 105 -11.19 -1.55 -3.24
C HIS A 105 -10.99 -0.27 -4.04
N ARG A 106 -11.73 -0.16 -5.15
CA ARG A 106 -11.72 1.03 -6.00
C ARG A 106 -12.29 2.22 -5.25
N PHE A 107 -11.82 3.40 -5.57
CA PHE A 107 -12.23 4.64 -4.90
C PHE A 107 -13.75 4.85 -4.87
N GLU A 108 -14.49 4.29 -5.83
CA GLU A 108 -15.94 4.45 -5.96
C GLU A 108 -16.77 3.28 -5.48
N ASP A 109 -16.14 2.10 -5.29
CA ASP A 109 -16.87 0.82 -5.19
C ASP A 109 -17.50 0.56 -3.83
N THR A 110 -17.12 1.27 -2.77
CA THR A 110 -17.71 1.04 -1.46
C THR A 110 -18.16 2.33 -0.79
N PRO A 111 -19.43 2.42 -0.34
CA PRO A 111 -19.92 3.59 0.41
C PRO A 111 -19.09 3.89 1.68
N ARG A 112 -18.38 2.88 2.19
CA ARG A 112 -17.53 2.98 3.38
C ARG A 112 -16.06 3.20 3.08
N TYR A 113 -15.64 3.13 1.82
CA TYR A 113 -14.22 3.25 1.48
C TYR A 113 -13.65 4.59 1.96
N LYS A 114 -14.42 5.67 1.84
CA LYS A 114 -14.01 6.99 2.34
C LYS A 114 -13.65 6.97 3.81
N THR A 115 -14.47 6.34 4.65
CA THR A 115 -14.20 6.23 6.09
C THR A 115 -12.95 5.41 6.36
N ILE A 116 -12.80 4.28 5.70
CA ILE A 116 -11.64 3.40 5.90
C ILE A 116 -10.35 4.09 5.44
N ILE A 117 -10.32 4.58 4.22
CA ILE A 117 -9.17 5.30 3.66
C ILE A 117 -8.87 6.56 4.47
N SER A 118 -9.93 7.31 4.83
CA SER A 118 -9.80 8.51 5.63
C SER A 118 -9.18 8.22 6.99
N ASN A 119 -9.60 7.17 7.68
CA ASN A 119 -9.03 6.80 8.97
C ASN A 119 -7.55 6.42 8.83
N HIS A 120 -7.17 5.63 7.84
CA HIS A 120 -5.78 5.28 7.58
C HIS A 120 -4.92 6.50 7.25
N VAL A 121 -5.43 7.42 6.42
CA VAL A 121 -4.74 8.67 6.10
C VAL A 121 -4.61 9.54 7.35
N VAL A 122 -5.67 9.70 8.15
CA VAL A 122 -5.61 10.46 9.41
C VAL A 122 -4.63 9.86 10.39
N ASP A 123 -4.66 8.55 10.58
CA ASP A 123 -3.72 7.88 11.47
C ASP A 123 -2.26 8.11 11.07
N ARG A 124 -1.97 8.08 9.77
CA ARG A 124 -0.63 8.39 9.25
C ARG A 124 -0.27 9.86 9.45
N LEU A 125 -1.18 10.78 9.15
CA LEU A 125 -0.96 12.21 9.38
C LEU A 125 -0.69 12.52 10.85
N ILE A 126 -1.42 11.87 11.77
CA ILE A 126 -1.20 11.97 13.23
C ILE A 126 0.18 11.42 13.58
N ARG A 127 0.53 10.19 13.16
CA ARG A 127 1.82 9.56 13.45
C ARG A 127 3.00 10.39 12.97
N PHE A 128 2.89 11.03 11.83
CA PHE A 128 3.94 11.90 11.29
C PHE A 128 3.89 13.33 11.82
N GLY A 129 2.95 13.65 12.72
CA GLY A 129 2.79 15.00 13.28
C GLY A 129 2.47 16.06 12.23
N ILE A 130 1.84 15.68 11.13
CA ILE A 130 1.55 16.58 10.01
C ILE A 130 0.30 17.41 10.30
N LEU A 131 -0.68 16.85 11.02
CA LEU A 131 -1.93 17.56 11.39
C LEU A 131 -1.69 18.75 12.32
N ASP A 132 -0.62 18.72 13.11
CA ASP A 132 -0.29 19.78 14.08
C ASP A 132 0.48 20.97 13.46
N ARG A 133 0.74 20.95 12.14
CA ARG A 133 1.55 21.97 11.48
C ARG A 133 0.68 22.99 10.73
N LEU A 134 0.93 24.26 10.95
CA LEU A 134 0.21 25.40 10.37
C LEU A 134 0.21 25.47 8.81
N ASN A 135 1.03 24.67 8.12
CA ASN A 135 1.17 24.66 6.65
C ASN A 135 0.74 23.32 6.02
N ILE A 136 -0.19 22.61 6.65
CA ILE A 136 -0.74 21.35 6.14
C ILE A 136 -1.20 21.50 4.68
N GLU A 137 -1.97 22.55 4.40
CA GLU A 137 -2.61 22.73 3.10
C GLU A 137 -1.59 22.87 1.96
N GLU A 138 -0.53 23.66 2.14
CA GLU A 138 0.53 23.82 1.13
C GLU A 138 1.32 22.53 0.88
N ARG A 139 1.64 21.80 1.92
CA ARG A 139 2.38 20.53 1.79
C ARG A 139 1.51 19.45 1.17
N LEU A 140 0.24 19.38 1.55
CA LEU A 140 -0.72 18.43 0.98
C LEU A 140 -0.97 18.74 -0.49
N ILE A 141 -1.15 20.01 -0.87
CA ILE A 141 -1.32 20.41 -2.26
C ILE A 141 -0.08 20.02 -3.09
N LYS A 142 1.10 20.23 -2.55
CA LYS A 142 2.35 19.98 -3.26
C LYS A 142 2.63 18.48 -3.47
N HIS A 143 2.38 17.66 -2.45
CA HIS A 143 2.76 16.24 -2.42
C HIS A 143 1.59 15.29 -2.65
N TYR A 144 0.35 15.71 -2.34
CA TYR A 144 -0.82 14.86 -2.32
C TYR A 144 -2.04 15.51 -2.98
N SER A 145 -1.83 16.24 -4.06
CA SER A 145 -2.91 17.00 -4.74
C SER A 145 -4.14 16.14 -5.08
N LYS A 146 -3.94 14.85 -5.34
CA LYS A 146 -5.00 13.92 -5.73
C LYS A 146 -5.85 13.42 -4.56
N ILE A 147 -5.32 13.42 -3.34
CA ILE A 147 -6.05 13.01 -2.13
C ILE A 147 -6.66 14.18 -1.37
N ILE A 148 -6.47 15.42 -1.86
CA ILE A 148 -6.94 16.64 -1.20
C ILE A 148 -8.45 16.63 -0.94
N GLU A 149 -9.25 16.07 -1.83
CA GLU A 149 -10.70 15.97 -1.60
C GLU A 149 -11.01 15.16 -0.34
N VAL A 150 -10.34 14.01 -0.19
CA VAL A 150 -10.47 13.17 1.00
C VAL A 150 -9.99 13.91 2.24
N LEU A 151 -8.85 14.60 2.15
CA LEU A 151 -8.26 15.32 3.27
C LEU A 151 -9.07 16.57 3.66
N LYS A 152 -9.63 17.31 2.70
CA LYS A 152 -10.52 18.45 2.99
C LYS A 152 -11.80 18.02 3.70
N ASP A 153 -12.37 16.90 3.30
CA ASP A 153 -13.53 16.32 3.95
C ASP A 153 -13.20 15.89 5.40
N LEU A 154 -12.00 15.38 5.65
CA LEU A 154 -11.51 15.02 6.99
C LEU A 154 -11.32 16.24 7.89
N VAL A 155 -10.59 17.24 7.41
CA VAL A 155 -10.32 18.48 8.16
C VAL A 155 -11.61 19.25 8.43
N SER A 156 -12.61 19.16 7.55
CA SER A 156 -13.93 19.82 7.74
C SER A 156 -14.85 19.10 8.73
N GLY A 157 -14.42 17.95 9.29
CA GLY A 157 -15.21 17.18 10.26
C GLY A 157 -16.44 16.47 9.69
N LYS A 158 -16.54 16.34 8.36
CA LYS A 158 -17.69 15.68 7.72
C LYS A 158 -17.77 14.16 7.99
N TYR A 159 -16.72 13.59 8.57
CA TYR A 159 -16.60 12.15 8.84
C TYR A 159 -16.24 11.79 10.29
N LEU A 160 -16.26 12.79 11.19
CA LEU A 160 -16.11 12.58 12.64
C LEU A 160 -17.47 12.36 13.29
#